data_9226f5e19d1dc596555d95bf953abad6
#
_entry.id   9226f5e19d1dc596555d95bf953abad6
#
_cell.length_a   1.000
_cell.length_b   1.000
_cell.length_c   1.000
_cell.angle_alpha   90.00
_cell.angle_beta   90.00
_cell.angle_gamma   90.00
#
_symmetry.space_group_name_H-M   'P 1'
#
loop_
_entity.id
_entity.type
_entity.pdbx_description
1 polymer ?
#
loop_
_entity_poly.entity_id
_entity_poly.type
_entity_poly.pdbx_seq_one_letter_code
_entity_poly.pdbx_strand_id
1 'polypeptide(L)'
;MKRFAVALVALILFAINANSQELVVIESKNLKCNDSILIFTPKNVNENTSTLFLLHGWSGCYKDWSNKHNIQEISDRTNFRIICPDGFYNGWYLNNTDPNKMQWRTFFWSELFPMMEKRFNLTPENTFITGLSMGGHGAMNLFLDNPDKFKSAGSMSGVLDLELTPLKNKGENRLPDVIGDKVERLAQESAINRVHKLEGKNKPFIISCGYDDFYVRCTDLFSEKCRYMGIPHFVLLTPGKHSWPYWGFALEQHIHFFQTLLRGENLGY
;
A
#
# COMPACT_ATOMS: atom_id res chain seq x y z
N MET A 1 -7.58 -44.13 11.96
CA MET A 1 -6.67 -43.20 12.58
C MET A 1 -6.16 -42.24 11.53
N LYS A 2 -6.72 -41.01 11.44
CA LYS A 2 -6.31 -39.98 10.49
C LYS A 2 -5.16 -39.17 11.13
N ARG A 3 -3.98 -39.22 10.51
CA ARG A 3 -2.82 -38.43 10.92
C ARG A 3 -2.99 -37.01 10.39
N PHE A 4 -3.21 -36.04 11.28
CA PHE A 4 -3.11 -34.63 10.96
C PHE A 4 -1.62 -34.26 10.85
N ALA A 5 -1.17 -33.92 9.65
CA ALA A 5 0.15 -33.33 9.44
C ALA A 5 0.06 -31.84 9.81
N VAL A 6 0.63 -31.48 10.96
CA VAL A 6 0.85 -30.09 11.33
C VAL A 6 2.03 -29.60 10.49
N ALA A 7 1.77 -28.69 9.57
CA ALA A 7 2.82 -28.03 8.81
C ALA A 7 3.57 -27.08 9.75
N LEU A 8 4.80 -27.42 10.08
CA LEU A 8 5.71 -26.60 10.88
C LEU A 8 6.20 -25.44 9.99
N VAL A 9 5.69 -24.25 10.17
CA VAL A 9 6.25 -23.03 9.57
C VAL A 9 7.56 -22.75 10.31
N ALA A 10 8.68 -22.99 9.64
CA ALA A 10 9.99 -22.66 10.18
C ALA A 10 10.20 -21.15 10.11
N LEU A 11 10.00 -20.46 11.22
CA LEU A 11 10.33 -19.07 11.41
C LEU A 11 11.84 -18.98 11.69
N ILE A 12 12.63 -18.60 10.70
CA ILE A 12 14.05 -18.30 10.93
C ILE A 12 14.13 -16.87 11.44
N LEU A 13 14.20 -16.72 12.76
CA LEU A 13 14.47 -15.45 13.44
C LEU A 13 15.97 -15.21 13.44
N PHE A 14 16.43 -14.27 12.63
CA PHE A 14 17.73 -13.63 12.85
C PHE A 14 17.54 -12.42 13.75
N ALA A 15 17.79 -12.59 15.04
CA ALA A 15 17.91 -11.47 15.96
C ALA A 15 19.31 -10.87 15.83
N ILE A 16 19.42 -9.69 15.25
CA ILE A 16 20.67 -8.94 15.25
C ILE A 16 20.38 -7.46 15.51
N ASN A 17 21.00 -6.97 16.56
CA ASN A 17 21.31 -5.58 16.91
C ASN A 17 20.17 -4.59 17.15
N ALA A 18 20.44 -3.68 18.10
CA ALA A 18 19.67 -2.52 18.56
C ALA A 18 19.22 -1.50 17.48
N ASN A 19 19.19 -1.89 16.21
CA ASN A 19 18.55 -1.16 15.12
C ASN A 19 17.21 -1.83 14.86
N SER A 20 16.18 -1.06 15.02
CA SER A 20 14.77 -1.38 14.90
C SER A 20 14.31 -1.82 13.49
N GLN A 21 15.22 -2.11 12.58
CA GLN A 21 14.94 -2.65 11.24
C GLN A 21 15.05 -4.18 11.24
N GLU A 22 14.02 -4.85 10.76
CA GLU A 22 13.94 -6.31 10.68
C GLU A 22 13.59 -6.74 9.25
N LEU A 23 14.24 -7.80 8.76
CA LEU A 23 13.87 -8.48 7.54
C LEU A 23 13.06 -9.75 7.89
N VAL A 24 11.83 -9.81 7.43
CA VAL A 24 10.99 -11.01 7.51
C VAL A 24 10.88 -11.62 6.11
N VAL A 25 11.03 -12.93 6.01
CA VAL A 25 10.84 -13.67 4.75
C VAL A 25 9.68 -14.65 4.94
N ILE A 26 8.71 -14.58 4.05
CA ILE A 26 7.52 -15.45 4.03
C ILE A 26 7.58 -16.33 2.80
N GLU A 27 7.65 -17.65 3.00
CA GLU A 27 7.40 -18.60 1.92
C GLU A 27 5.90 -18.65 1.64
N SER A 28 5.50 -18.24 0.44
CA SER A 28 4.09 -18.10 0.08
C SER A 28 3.67 -19.06 -1.03
N LYS A 29 2.61 -19.80 -0.77
CA LYS A 29 1.95 -20.62 -1.79
C LYS A 29 1.17 -19.78 -2.79
N ASN A 30 0.68 -18.61 -2.38
CA ASN A 30 -0.04 -17.69 -3.27
C ASN A 30 0.91 -16.94 -4.20
N LEU A 31 2.09 -16.59 -3.74
CA LEU A 31 3.11 -15.92 -4.58
C LEU A 31 3.90 -16.90 -5.44
N LYS A 32 3.95 -18.19 -5.08
CA LYS A 32 4.81 -19.23 -5.68
C LYS A 32 6.30 -18.97 -5.45
N CYS A 33 6.65 -18.11 -4.54
CA CYS A 33 8.01 -17.74 -4.15
C CYS A 33 8.00 -17.13 -2.74
N ASN A 34 9.17 -16.78 -2.25
CA ASN A 34 9.30 -16.04 -0.99
C ASN A 34 8.99 -14.57 -1.21
N ASP A 35 8.32 -13.95 -0.24
CA ASP A 35 8.24 -12.50 -0.09
C ASP A 35 9.23 -12.03 0.96
N SER A 36 9.87 -10.90 0.70
CA SER A 36 10.79 -10.22 1.62
C SER A 36 10.15 -8.93 2.10
N ILE A 37 10.11 -8.74 3.42
CA ILE A 37 9.41 -7.63 4.05
C ILE A 37 10.38 -6.92 5.00
N LEU A 38 10.61 -5.63 4.80
CA LEU A 38 11.31 -4.82 5.81
C LEU A 38 10.30 -4.23 6.79
N ILE A 39 10.61 -4.36 8.07
CA ILE A 39 9.82 -3.80 9.16
C ILE A 39 10.70 -2.83 9.94
N PHE A 40 10.26 -1.59 10.05
CA PHE A 40 10.89 -0.55 10.85
C PHE A 40 10.02 -0.31 12.08
N THR A 41 10.54 -0.69 13.24
CA THR A 41 9.83 -0.52 14.51
C THR A 41 10.36 0.71 15.23
N PRO A 42 9.52 1.63 15.73
CA PRO A 42 9.99 2.80 16.45
C PRO A 42 10.70 2.41 17.75
N LYS A 43 11.70 3.21 18.16
CA LYS A 43 12.47 2.94 19.40
C LYS A 43 11.59 2.86 20.64
N ASN A 44 10.54 3.65 20.70
CA ASN A 44 9.66 3.78 21.84
C ASN A 44 8.27 3.23 21.53
N VAL A 45 8.17 1.90 21.35
CA VAL A 45 6.87 1.23 21.16
C VAL A 45 6.00 1.40 22.40
N ASN A 46 4.77 1.85 22.22
CA ASN A 46 3.78 2.00 23.27
C ASN A 46 2.36 1.71 22.71
N GLU A 47 1.34 1.87 23.54
CA GLU A 47 -0.06 1.63 23.16
C GLU A 47 -0.58 2.49 22.00
N ASN A 48 0.04 3.65 21.76
CA ASN A 48 -0.28 4.56 20.65
C ASN A 48 0.53 4.27 19.37
N THR A 49 1.38 3.24 19.37
CA THR A 49 2.15 2.87 18.19
C THR A 49 1.20 2.35 17.11
N SER A 50 1.16 3.07 16.00
CA SER A 50 0.36 2.70 14.84
C SER A 50 1.19 1.96 13.80
N THR A 51 0.55 1.27 12.85
CA THR A 51 1.22 0.53 11.79
C THR A 51 0.86 1.11 10.42
N LEU A 52 1.87 1.34 9.60
CA LEU A 52 1.76 1.83 8.23
C LEU A 52 2.33 0.79 7.26
N PHE A 53 1.50 0.23 6.39
CA PHE A 53 1.99 -0.49 5.22
C PHE A 53 2.41 0.53 4.16
N LEU A 54 3.67 0.43 3.69
CA LEU A 54 4.28 1.38 2.77
C LEU A 54 4.74 0.67 1.49
N LEU A 55 3.99 0.85 0.40
CA LEU A 55 4.15 0.11 -0.84
C LEU A 55 5.05 0.84 -1.83
N HIS A 56 5.98 0.10 -2.47
CA HIS A 56 6.89 0.64 -3.49
C HIS A 56 6.25 0.72 -4.89
N GLY A 57 6.93 1.37 -5.83
CA GLY A 57 6.49 1.54 -7.20
C GLY A 57 6.90 0.42 -8.14
N TRP A 58 6.51 0.55 -9.43
CA TRP A 58 6.93 -0.36 -10.49
C TRP A 58 8.46 -0.39 -10.61
N SER A 59 8.99 -1.54 -10.98
CA SER A 59 10.42 -1.85 -11.08
C SER A 59 11.20 -1.80 -9.75
N GLY A 60 10.51 -1.62 -8.63
CA GLY A 60 11.08 -1.55 -7.31
C GLY A 60 11.09 -2.87 -6.54
N CYS A 61 11.41 -2.76 -5.25
CA CYS A 61 11.39 -3.86 -4.30
C CYS A 61 11.18 -3.35 -2.87
N TYR A 62 11.05 -4.25 -1.92
CA TYR A 62 10.86 -3.97 -0.48
C TYR A 62 11.90 -3.03 0.14
N LYS A 63 13.08 -2.84 -0.48
CA LYS A 63 14.17 -1.96 0.00
C LYS A 63 14.07 -0.53 -0.50
N ASP A 64 13.25 -0.26 -1.51
CA ASP A 64 13.28 1.01 -2.23
C ASP A 64 13.11 2.22 -1.31
N TRP A 65 12.14 2.16 -0.43
CA TRP A 65 11.90 3.24 0.52
C TRP A 65 13.11 3.52 1.40
N SER A 66 13.72 2.47 1.98
CA SER A 66 14.90 2.62 2.85
C SER A 66 16.17 2.99 2.09
N ASN A 67 16.27 2.65 0.81
CA ASN A 67 17.38 3.06 -0.04
C ASN A 67 17.33 4.56 -0.40
N LYS A 68 16.15 5.19 -0.31
CA LYS A 68 15.92 6.58 -0.72
C LYS A 68 15.68 7.52 0.44
N HIS A 69 15.16 7.02 1.55
CA HIS A 69 14.80 7.81 2.73
C HIS A 69 15.17 7.07 4.02
N ASN A 70 15.44 7.81 5.08
CA ASN A 70 15.69 7.23 6.40
C ASN A 70 14.38 6.81 7.06
N ILE A 71 13.83 5.67 6.64
CA ILE A 71 12.53 5.16 7.13
C ILE A 71 12.56 4.87 8.63
N GLN A 72 13.73 4.48 9.18
CA GLN A 72 13.87 4.27 10.62
C GLN A 72 13.68 5.57 11.41
N GLU A 73 14.28 6.67 10.95
CA GLU A 73 14.10 7.98 11.58
C GLU A 73 12.62 8.43 11.51
N ILE A 74 11.97 8.22 10.35
CA ILE A 74 10.54 8.50 10.21
C ILE A 74 9.73 7.67 11.22
N SER A 75 10.01 6.37 11.33
CA SER A 75 9.37 5.48 12.30
C SER A 75 9.55 5.98 13.74
N ASP A 76 10.79 6.30 14.12
CA ASP A 76 11.15 6.76 15.47
C ASP A 76 10.44 8.07 15.85
N ARG A 77 10.40 9.02 14.91
CA ARG A 77 9.85 10.36 15.11
C ARG A 77 8.33 10.40 15.14
N THR A 78 7.70 9.52 14.36
CA THR A 78 6.24 9.54 14.16
C THR A 78 5.49 8.50 14.98
N ASN A 79 6.22 7.58 15.63
CA ASN A 79 5.67 6.42 16.33
C ASN A 79 4.83 5.49 15.43
N PHE A 80 5.17 5.44 14.12
CA PHE A 80 4.62 4.45 13.20
C PHE A 80 5.59 3.27 13.06
N ARG A 81 5.10 2.05 13.26
CA ARG A 81 5.74 0.88 12.69
C ARG A 81 5.50 0.88 11.19
N ILE A 82 6.55 0.83 10.40
CA ILE A 82 6.45 0.89 8.93
C ILE A 82 6.80 -0.48 8.37
N ILE A 83 5.91 -1.04 7.56
CA ILE A 83 6.02 -2.36 6.95
C ILE A 83 6.11 -2.19 5.44
N CYS A 84 7.23 -2.58 4.84
CA CYS A 84 7.51 -2.48 3.41
C CYS A 84 7.56 -3.88 2.79
N PRO A 85 6.45 -4.44 2.30
CA PRO A 85 6.45 -5.72 1.59
C PRO A 85 6.98 -5.57 0.17
N ASP A 86 7.43 -6.69 -0.42
CA ASP A 86 7.80 -6.71 -1.84
C ASP A 86 6.54 -6.86 -2.71
N GLY A 87 6.27 -5.85 -3.51
CA GLY A 87 5.23 -5.88 -4.55
C GLY A 87 5.75 -6.46 -5.86
N PHE A 88 7.01 -6.91 -5.87
CA PHE A 88 7.79 -7.38 -7.00
C PHE A 88 7.92 -6.34 -8.12
N TYR A 89 8.81 -6.60 -9.06
CA TYR A 89 9.11 -5.68 -10.16
C TYR A 89 7.85 -5.20 -10.91
N ASN A 90 6.89 -6.09 -11.12
CA ASN A 90 5.68 -5.85 -11.91
C ASN A 90 4.44 -6.55 -11.35
N GLY A 91 4.33 -6.69 -10.02
CA GLY A 91 3.23 -7.43 -9.40
C GLY A 91 1.92 -6.65 -9.29
N TRP A 92 1.97 -5.32 -9.37
CA TRP A 92 0.82 -4.40 -9.29
C TRP A 92 -0.05 -4.58 -8.05
N TYR A 93 0.40 -5.38 -7.09
CA TYR A 93 -0.38 -5.72 -5.89
C TYR A 93 -1.73 -6.39 -6.24
N LEU A 94 -1.75 -7.09 -7.38
CA LEU A 94 -2.92 -7.75 -7.94
C LEU A 94 -2.75 -9.27 -7.96
N ASN A 95 -3.87 -9.96 -8.16
CA ASN A 95 -3.86 -11.37 -8.53
C ASN A 95 -3.67 -11.50 -10.04
N ASN A 96 -2.78 -12.40 -10.47
CA ASN A 96 -2.66 -12.76 -11.87
C ASN A 96 -3.95 -13.44 -12.34
N THR A 97 -4.31 -13.25 -13.62
CA THR A 97 -5.45 -13.93 -14.24
C THR A 97 -5.25 -15.45 -14.36
N ASP A 98 -3.99 -15.90 -14.43
CA ASP A 98 -3.64 -17.31 -14.32
C ASP A 98 -3.49 -17.68 -12.83
N PRO A 99 -4.33 -18.58 -12.28
CA PRO A 99 -4.28 -18.96 -10.87
C PRO A 99 -2.98 -19.72 -10.49
N ASN A 100 -2.23 -20.21 -11.48
CA ASN A 100 -0.93 -20.85 -11.25
C ASN A 100 0.22 -19.86 -11.11
N LYS A 101 -0.01 -18.59 -11.42
CA LYS A 101 0.94 -17.49 -11.24
C LYS A 101 0.70 -16.75 -9.93
N MET A 102 1.48 -15.72 -9.70
CA MET A 102 1.43 -14.89 -8.48
C MET A 102 0.01 -14.36 -8.19
N GLN A 103 -0.46 -14.59 -6.99
CA GLN A 103 -1.74 -14.11 -6.47
C GLN A 103 -1.48 -13.13 -5.31
N TRP A 104 -0.92 -11.95 -5.63
CA TRP A 104 -0.40 -11.03 -4.61
C TRP A 104 -1.48 -10.49 -3.67
N ARG A 105 -2.64 -10.11 -4.19
CA ARG A 105 -3.75 -9.63 -3.37
C ARG A 105 -4.26 -10.71 -2.41
N THR A 106 -4.31 -11.96 -2.87
CA THR A 106 -4.66 -13.11 -2.02
C THR A 106 -3.59 -13.34 -0.95
N PHE A 107 -2.31 -13.29 -1.29
CA PHE A 107 -1.21 -13.35 -0.33
C PHE A 107 -1.36 -12.28 0.76
N PHE A 108 -1.59 -11.03 0.39
CA PHE A 108 -1.75 -9.95 1.34
C PHE A 108 -2.85 -10.26 2.37
N TRP A 109 -4.03 -10.65 1.90
CA TRP A 109 -5.18 -10.85 2.78
C TRP A 109 -5.19 -12.18 3.53
N SER A 110 -4.58 -13.24 2.99
CA SER A 110 -4.62 -14.57 3.60
C SER A 110 -3.36 -14.95 4.37
N GLU A 111 -2.23 -14.28 4.12
CA GLU A 111 -0.95 -14.61 4.72
C GLU A 111 -0.32 -13.40 5.43
N LEU A 112 0.01 -12.32 4.71
CA LEU A 112 0.74 -11.18 5.25
C LEU A 112 -0.06 -10.41 6.30
N PHE A 113 -1.26 -9.93 5.97
CA PHE A 113 -2.05 -9.11 6.87
C PHE A 113 -2.41 -9.86 8.17
N PRO A 114 -2.90 -11.11 8.14
CA PRO A 114 -3.18 -11.86 9.37
C PRO A 114 -1.94 -12.12 10.22
N MET A 115 -0.78 -12.34 9.61
CA MET A 115 0.49 -12.48 10.33
C MET A 115 0.84 -11.18 11.06
N MET A 116 0.76 -10.03 10.40
CA MET A 116 1.05 -8.73 10.99
C MET A 116 -0.01 -8.33 12.03
N GLU A 117 -1.28 -8.63 11.76
CA GLU A 117 -2.39 -8.41 12.69
C GLU A 117 -2.13 -9.13 14.03
N LYS A 118 -1.80 -10.41 13.97
CA LYS A 118 -1.46 -11.21 15.16
C LYS A 118 -0.19 -10.72 15.85
N ARG A 119 0.82 -10.37 15.08
CA ARG A 119 2.13 -9.99 15.61
C ARG A 119 2.13 -8.63 16.29
N PHE A 120 1.39 -7.67 15.74
CA PHE A 120 1.44 -6.27 16.16
C PHE A 120 0.11 -5.74 16.68
N ASN A 121 -0.86 -6.63 16.89
CA ASN A 121 -2.19 -6.27 17.38
C ASN A 121 -2.84 -5.17 16.53
N LEU A 122 -2.87 -5.39 15.18
CA LEU A 122 -3.47 -4.43 14.27
C LEU A 122 -4.98 -4.34 14.51
N THR A 123 -5.46 -3.10 14.52
CA THR A 123 -6.89 -2.78 14.60
C THR A 123 -7.23 -1.74 13.53
N PRO A 124 -8.51 -1.56 13.19
CA PRO A 124 -8.89 -0.49 12.27
C PRO A 124 -8.45 0.91 12.71
N GLU A 125 -8.28 1.11 14.02
CA GLU A 125 -7.93 2.43 14.59
C GLU A 125 -6.45 2.76 14.49
N ASN A 126 -5.58 1.73 14.41
CA ASN A 126 -4.12 1.91 14.41
C ASN A 126 -3.42 1.46 13.12
N THR A 127 -4.18 1.11 12.07
CA THR A 127 -3.62 0.55 10.84
C THR A 127 -3.86 1.48 9.64
N PHE A 128 -2.80 1.75 8.91
CA PHE A 128 -2.76 2.63 7.74
C PHE A 128 -2.06 1.95 6.58
N ILE A 129 -2.34 2.43 5.36
CA ILE A 129 -1.67 1.96 4.15
C ILE A 129 -1.43 3.12 3.19
N THR A 130 -0.25 3.21 2.60
CA THR A 130 0.05 4.15 1.53
C THR A 130 1.12 3.58 0.60
N GLY A 131 1.35 4.23 -0.53
CA GLY A 131 2.37 3.83 -1.48
C GLY A 131 2.52 4.81 -2.62
N LEU A 132 3.58 4.63 -3.41
CA LEU A 132 3.87 5.47 -4.57
C LEU A 132 3.54 4.75 -5.89
N SER A 133 3.05 5.46 -6.90
CA SER A 133 2.85 4.95 -8.26
C SER A 133 2.05 3.64 -8.31
N MET A 134 2.67 2.53 -8.74
CA MET A 134 2.11 1.17 -8.63
C MET A 134 1.68 0.84 -7.19
N GLY A 135 2.47 1.25 -6.19
CA GLY A 135 2.14 1.08 -4.77
C GLY A 135 0.97 1.96 -4.33
N GLY A 136 0.81 3.15 -4.90
CA GLY A 136 -0.37 4.00 -4.68
C GLY A 136 -1.65 3.37 -5.21
N HIS A 137 -1.58 2.72 -6.38
CA HIS A 137 -2.64 1.86 -6.91
C HIS A 137 -2.94 0.70 -5.94
N GLY A 138 -1.90 -0.02 -5.51
CA GLY A 138 -2.03 -1.15 -4.58
C GLY A 138 -2.65 -0.77 -3.25
N ALA A 139 -2.14 0.30 -2.62
CA ALA A 139 -2.64 0.80 -1.34
C ALA A 139 -4.12 1.15 -1.40
N MET A 140 -4.52 1.88 -2.45
CA MET A 140 -5.93 2.27 -2.63
C MET A 140 -6.82 1.06 -2.87
N ASN A 141 -6.40 0.10 -3.71
CA ASN A 141 -7.19 -1.09 -3.98
C ASN A 141 -7.33 -2.01 -2.76
N LEU A 142 -6.27 -2.19 -1.97
CA LEU A 142 -6.34 -2.95 -0.72
C LEU A 142 -7.27 -2.27 0.30
N PHE A 143 -7.20 -0.95 0.40
CA PHE A 143 -8.14 -0.20 1.23
C PHE A 143 -9.59 -0.39 0.78
N LEU A 144 -9.86 -0.32 -0.54
CA LEU A 144 -11.19 -0.53 -1.13
C LEU A 144 -11.65 -2.00 -1.05
N ASP A 145 -10.76 -2.96 -0.88
CA ASP A 145 -11.14 -4.35 -0.61
C ASP A 145 -11.77 -4.51 0.76
N ASN A 146 -11.13 -3.95 1.80
CA ASN A 146 -11.56 -4.05 3.19
C ASN A 146 -11.31 -2.72 3.94
N PRO A 147 -12.12 -1.68 3.72
CA PRO A 147 -11.92 -0.38 4.36
C PRO A 147 -12.03 -0.45 5.89
N ASP A 148 -12.74 -1.46 6.40
CA ASP A 148 -12.94 -1.68 7.83
C ASP A 148 -11.69 -2.30 8.53
N LYS A 149 -10.64 -2.64 7.78
CA LYS A 149 -9.34 -3.07 8.31
C LYS A 149 -8.34 -1.91 8.52
N PHE A 150 -8.66 -0.73 8.02
CA PHE A 150 -7.76 0.44 8.08
C PHE A 150 -8.45 1.67 8.69
N LYS A 151 -7.68 2.49 9.39
CA LYS A 151 -8.09 3.83 9.81
C LYS A 151 -8.22 4.72 8.58
N SER A 152 -7.21 4.67 7.71
CA SER A 152 -7.11 5.49 6.51
C SER A 152 -6.13 4.90 5.51
N ALA A 153 -6.15 5.42 4.30
CA ALA A 153 -5.21 5.09 3.23
C ALA A 153 -4.63 6.33 2.55
N GLY A 154 -3.58 6.11 1.76
CA GLY A 154 -3.01 7.16 0.92
C GLY A 154 -2.54 6.64 -0.44
N SER A 155 -2.40 7.56 -1.40
CA SER A 155 -1.86 7.27 -2.73
C SER A 155 -1.01 8.42 -3.22
N MET A 156 0.29 8.20 -3.42
CA MET A 156 1.25 9.18 -3.92
C MET A 156 1.49 8.92 -5.40
N SER A 157 1.15 9.85 -6.28
CA SER A 157 1.27 9.68 -7.74
C SER A 157 0.67 8.35 -8.23
N GLY A 158 -0.41 7.90 -7.62
CA GLY A 158 -0.96 6.57 -7.83
C GLY A 158 -1.63 6.39 -9.18
N VAL A 159 -1.52 5.20 -9.75
CA VAL A 159 -2.23 4.82 -10.98
C VAL A 159 -3.65 4.42 -10.62
N LEU A 160 -4.48 5.42 -10.29
CA LEU A 160 -5.85 5.20 -9.78
C LEU A 160 -6.86 4.84 -10.88
N ASP A 161 -6.48 5.05 -12.13
CA ASP A 161 -7.19 4.61 -13.32
C ASP A 161 -6.21 3.91 -14.27
N LEU A 162 -6.33 2.59 -14.36
CA LEU A 162 -5.45 1.76 -15.20
C LEU A 162 -5.71 1.96 -16.69
N GLU A 163 -6.85 2.51 -17.08
CA GLU A 163 -7.15 2.80 -18.49
C GLU A 163 -6.38 4.01 -19.01
N LEU A 164 -5.95 4.90 -18.11
CA LEU A 164 -5.15 6.09 -18.44
C LEU A 164 -3.64 5.83 -18.43
N THR A 165 -3.18 4.69 -17.92
CA THR A 165 -1.75 4.41 -17.87
C THR A 165 -1.20 3.99 -19.25
N PRO A 166 -0.01 4.50 -19.66
CA PRO A 166 0.70 3.94 -20.82
C PRO A 166 1.10 2.48 -20.63
N LEU A 167 1.16 2.01 -19.37
CA LEU A 167 1.53 0.64 -19.00
C LEU A 167 0.46 -0.41 -19.38
N LYS A 168 -0.69 0.00 -19.88
CA LYS A 168 -1.77 -0.89 -20.35
C LYS A 168 -1.46 -1.59 -21.68
N ASN A 169 -0.50 -1.06 -22.46
CA ASN A 169 -0.16 -1.60 -23.76
C ASN A 169 0.86 -2.73 -23.66
N LYS A 170 0.83 -3.67 -24.63
CA LYS A 170 1.88 -4.68 -24.78
C LYS A 170 3.21 -4.02 -25.11
N GLY A 171 4.28 -4.46 -24.48
CA GLY A 171 5.62 -3.94 -24.68
C GLY A 171 6.46 -4.03 -23.41
N GLU A 172 7.34 -3.07 -23.19
CA GLU A 172 8.23 -3.04 -22.01
C GLU A 172 7.46 -2.93 -20.68
N ASN A 173 6.23 -2.47 -20.74
CA ASN A 173 5.40 -2.19 -19.58
C ASN A 173 4.30 -3.26 -19.44
N ARG A 174 4.45 -4.12 -18.54
CA ARG A 174 3.87 -5.44 -18.43
C ARG A 174 2.64 -5.57 -17.53
N LEU A 175 1.80 -4.53 -17.45
CA LEU A 175 0.51 -4.69 -16.77
C LEU A 175 -0.32 -5.85 -17.38
N PRO A 176 -0.34 -6.07 -18.73
CA PRO A 176 -1.00 -7.24 -19.31
C PRO A 176 -0.47 -8.59 -18.83
N ASP A 177 0.78 -8.68 -18.38
CA ASP A 177 1.32 -9.94 -17.82
C ASP A 177 0.59 -10.37 -16.53
N VAL A 178 0.01 -9.41 -15.80
CA VAL A 178 -0.71 -9.65 -14.55
C VAL A 178 -2.21 -9.78 -14.80
N ILE A 179 -2.80 -8.84 -15.52
CA ILE A 179 -4.26 -8.77 -15.71
C ILE A 179 -4.76 -9.34 -17.04
N GLY A 180 -3.85 -9.82 -17.91
CA GLY A 180 -4.17 -10.28 -19.24
C GLY A 180 -4.58 -9.17 -20.20
N ASP A 181 -4.93 -9.54 -21.43
CA ASP A 181 -5.29 -8.59 -22.52
C ASP A 181 -6.75 -8.11 -22.47
N LYS A 182 -7.46 -8.36 -21.38
CA LYS A 182 -8.88 -8.01 -21.25
C LYS A 182 -9.04 -6.58 -20.78
N VAL A 183 -9.58 -5.72 -21.63
CA VAL A 183 -9.84 -4.30 -21.31
C VAL A 183 -10.76 -4.18 -20.07
N GLU A 184 -11.75 -5.05 -19.93
CA GLU A 184 -12.66 -5.07 -18.78
C GLU A 184 -11.91 -5.23 -17.45
N ARG A 185 -10.77 -5.92 -17.46
CA ARG A 185 -9.96 -6.11 -16.26
C ARG A 185 -9.27 -4.81 -15.83
N LEU A 186 -8.88 -3.97 -16.78
CA LEU A 186 -8.35 -2.63 -16.45
C LEU A 186 -9.39 -1.83 -15.66
N ALA A 187 -10.62 -1.78 -16.15
CA ALA A 187 -11.71 -1.08 -15.47
C ALA A 187 -12.02 -1.66 -14.09
N GLN A 188 -12.06 -3.00 -13.97
CA GLN A 188 -12.34 -3.71 -12.71
C GLN A 188 -11.28 -3.46 -11.64
N GLU A 189 -10.01 -3.35 -12.02
CA GLU A 189 -8.89 -3.14 -11.10
C GLU A 189 -8.56 -1.66 -10.90
N SER A 190 -9.16 -0.75 -11.65
CA SER A 190 -9.02 0.70 -11.45
C SER A 190 -9.71 1.15 -10.17
N ALA A 191 -8.97 1.78 -9.27
CA ALA A 191 -9.50 2.28 -7.99
C ALA A 191 -10.66 3.26 -8.19
N ILE A 192 -10.60 4.08 -9.25
CA ILE A 192 -11.67 5.04 -9.59
C ILE A 192 -13.02 4.35 -9.81
N ASN A 193 -13.05 3.14 -10.32
CA ASN A 193 -14.29 2.39 -10.55
C ASN A 193 -14.77 1.63 -9.31
N ARG A 194 -13.96 1.60 -8.25
CA ARG A 194 -14.22 0.88 -7.00
C ARG A 194 -14.50 1.80 -5.83
N VAL A 195 -14.28 3.10 -5.97
CA VAL A 195 -14.36 4.08 -4.87
C VAL A 195 -15.78 4.17 -4.24
N HIS A 196 -16.83 3.77 -4.96
CA HIS A 196 -18.18 3.66 -4.45
C HIS A 196 -18.31 2.77 -3.19
N LYS A 197 -17.35 1.88 -2.95
CA LYS A 197 -17.29 1.05 -1.73
C LYS A 197 -17.09 1.86 -0.45
N LEU A 198 -16.70 3.12 -0.56
CA LEU A 198 -16.57 4.06 0.56
C LEU A 198 -17.81 4.93 0.76
N GLU A 199 -18.81 4.82 -0.10
CA GLU A 199 -20.04 5.59 0.02
C GLU A 199 -20.74 5.31 1.37
N GLY A 200 -21.11 6.36 2.09
CA GLY A 200 -21.67 6.25 3.43
C GLY A 200 -20.70 5.82 4.54
N LYS A 201 -19.41 5.57 4.23
CA LYS A 201 -18.38 5.26 5.22
C LYS A 201 -17.60 6.52 5.59
N ASN A 202 -17.46 6.77 6.89
CA ASN A 202 -16.57 7.83 7.38
C ASN A 202 -15.12 7.30 7.43
N LYS A 203 -14.53 7.12 6.26
CA LYS A 203 -13.18 6.59 6.05
C LYS A 203 -12.38 7.56 5.16
N PRO A 204 -11.93 8.72 5.71
CA PRO A 204 -11.17 9.68 4.95
C PRO A 204 -9.81 9.11 4.53
N PHE A 205 -9.32 9.54 3.37
CA PHE A 205 -8.04 9.15 2.83
C PHE A 205 -7.34 10.35 2.15
N ILE A 206 -6.07 10.21 1.83
CA ILE A 206 -5.27 11.23 1.16
C ILE A 206 -4.72 10.76 -0.17
N ILE A 207 -4.85 11.59 -1.20
CA ILE A 207 -4.17 11.39 -2.49
C ILE A 207 -3.28 12.58 -2.80
N SER A 208 -2.10 12.33 -3.34
CA SER A 208 -1.15 13.39 -3.68
C SER A 208 -0.50 13.14 -5.03
N CYS A 209 -0.22 14.23 -5.76
CA CYS A 209 0.47 14.18 -7.04
C CYS A 209 1.19 15.50 -7.33
N GLY A 210 2.32 15.43 -8.03
CA GLY A 210 2.99 16.62 -8.56
C GLY A 210 2.27 17.16 -9.80
N TYR A 211 2.30 18.49 -10.01
CA TYR A 211 1.68 19.09 -11.21
C TYR A 211 2.31 18.63 -12.52
N ASP A 212 3.62 18.33 -12.48
CA ASP A 212 4.36 17.86 -13.66
C ASP A 212 4.46 16.33 -13.72
N ASP A 213 3.66 15.63 -12.92
CA ASP A 213 3.57 14.17 -12.95
C ASP A 213 2.58 13.72 -14.03
N PHE A 214 2.97 12.72 -14.80
CA PHE A 214 2.10 12.18 -15.86
C PHE A 214 0.84 11.49 -15.34
N TYR A 215 0.75 11.18 -14.03
CA TYR A 215 -0.46 10.65 -13.39
C TYR A 215 -1.32 11.71 -12.68
N VAL A 216 -1.01 13.01 -12.81
CA VAL A 216 -1.82 14.06 -12.19
C VAL A 216 -3.29 13.97 -12.63
N ARG A 217 -3.54 13.65 -13.91
CA ARG A 217 -4.91 13.47 -14.42
C ARG A 217 -5.66 12.33 -13.74
N CYS A 218 -4.99 11.22 -13.39
CA CYS A 218 -5.62 10.15 -12.60
C CYS A 218 -6.07 10.65 -11.23
N THR A 219 -5.24 11.45 -10.57
CA THR A 219 -5.55 12.04 -9.27
C THR A 219 -6.72 13.00 -9.35
N ASP A 220 -6.77 13.88 -10.36
CA ASP A 220 -7.86 14.83 -10.59
C ASP A 220 -9.21 14.13 -10.78
N LEU A 221 -9.25 13.16 -11.70
CA LEU A 221 -10.49 12.42 -12.02
C LEU A 221 -10.99 11.60 -10.83
N PHE A 222 -10.06 10.99 -10.08
CA PHE A 222 -10.42 10.24 -8.88
C PHE A 222 -11.02 11.17 -7.82
N SER A 223 -10.39 12.32 -7.58
CA SER A 223 -10.89 13.34 -6.66
C SER A 223 -12.25 13.91 -7.10
N GLU A 224 -12.40 14.21 -8.39
CA GLU A 224 -13.69 14.68 -8.95
C GLU A 224 -14.82 13.68 -8.68
N LYS A 225 -14.55 12.39 -8.92
CA LYS A 225 -15.53 11.32 -8.64
C LYS A 225 -15.85 11.22 -7.15
N CYS A 226 -14.84 11.30 -6.27
CA CYS A 226 -15.06 11.30 -4.82
C CYS A 226 -15.93 12.47 -4.38
N ARG A 227 -15.66 13.69 -4.89
CA ARG A 227 -16.50 14.87 -4.59
C ARG A 227 -17.95 14.68 -5.06
N TYR A 228 -18.12 14.16 -6.27
CA TYR A 228 -19.48 13.87 -6.81
C TYR A 228 -20.25 12.88 -5.92
N MET A 229 -19.56 11.89 -5.35
CA MET A 229 -20.14 10.85 -4.49
C MET A 229 -20.20 11.24 -3.01
N GLY A 230 -19.73 12.42 -2.60
CA GLY A 230 -19.68 12.83 -1.20
C GLY A 230 -18.71 12.00 -0.34
N ILE A 231 -17.68 11.44 -0.94
CA ILE A 231 -16.69 10.61 -0.23
C ILE A 231 -15.58 11.50 0.35
N PRO A 232 -15.37 11.50 1.70
CA PRO A 232 -14.36 12.33 2.35
C PRO A 232 -12.94 11.97 1.89
N HIS A 233 -12.20 12.93 1.36
CA HIS A 233 -10.82 12.73 0.93
C HIS A 233 -10.03 14.04 0.93
N PHE A 234 -8.71 13.91 1.06
CA PHE A 234 -7.76 15.00 0.94
C PHE A 234 -7.00 14.89 -0.38
N VAL A 235 -6.82 16.02 -1.04
CA VAL A 235 -6.03 16.12 -2.26
C VAL A 235 -4.88 17.07 -2.01
N LEU A 236 -3.66 16.61 -2.24
CA LEU A 236 -2.45 17.42 -2.19
C LEU A 236 -1.83 17.48 -3.59
N LEU A 237 -2.04 18.59 -4.28
CA LEU A 237 -1.39 18.88 -5.55
C LEU A 237 -0.35 19.98 -5.33
N THR A 238 0.90 19.71 -5.67
CA THR A 238 2.01 20.64 -5.47
C THR A 238 2.97 20.60 -6.65
N PRO A 239 3.90 21.56 -6.77
CA PRO A 239 5.00 21.42 -7.72
C PRO A 239 5.74 20.10 -7.50
N GLY A 240 5.99 19.36 -8.57
CA GLY A 240 6.70 18.06 -8.48
C GLY A 240 6.46 17.18 -9.68
N LYS A 241 7.29 16.14 -9.79
CA LYS A 241 7.29 15.17 -10.89
C LYS A 241 7.15 13.75 -10.33
N HIS A 242 7.01 12.76 -11.20
CA HIS A 242 7.02 11.33 -10.86
C HIS A 242 8.42 10.90 -10.40
N SER A 243 8.81 11.23 -9.17
CA SER A 243 10.19 11.09 -8.71
C SER A 243 10.32 10.91 -7.20
N TRP A 244 11.41 10.30 -6.78
CA TRP A 244 11.70 10.05 -5.36
C TRP A 244 11.75 11.32 -4.49
N PRO A 245 12.29 12.47 -4.92
CA PRO A 245 12.20 13.70 -4.12
C PRO A 245 10.74 14.11 -3.81
N TYR A 246 9.85 13.97 -4.79
CA TYR A 246 8.43 14.23 -4.57
C TYR A 246 7.80 13.23 -3.59
N TRP A 247 8.07 11.94 -3.77
CA TRP A 247 7.47 10.90 -2.92
C TRP A 247 7.95 10.95 -1.48
N GLY A 248 9.21 11.35 -1.23
CA GLY A 248 9.69 11.62 0.12
C GLY A 248 8.94 12.76 0.79
N PHE A 249 8.73 13.88 0.08
CA PHE A 249 7.89 14.97 0.55
C PHE A 249 6.44 14.52 0.80
N ALA A 250 5.85 13.81 -0.16
CA ALA A 250 4.47 13.34 -0.07
C ALA A 250 4.25 12.37 1.10
N LEU A 251 5.22 11.48 1.38
CA LEU A 251 5.17 10.56 2.52
C LEU A 251 5.02 11.30 3.85
N GLU A 252 5.79 12.37 4.05
CA GLU A 252 5.69 13.21 5.25
C GLU A 252 4.29 13.83 5.39
N GLN A 253 3.71 14.29 4.28
CA GLN A 253 2.36 14.86 4.29
C GLN A 253 1.29 13.79 4.59
N HIS A 254 1.44 12.58 4.04
CA HIS A 254 0.55 11.46 4.34
C HIS A 254 0.62 11.07 5.81
N ILE A 255 1.82 10.96 6.37
CA ILE A 255 2.01 10.64 7.79
C ILE A 255 1.41 11.75 8.67
N HIS A 256 1.63 13.01 8.34
CA HIS A 256 1.02 14.13 9.06
C HIS A 256 -0.52 14.03 9.06
N PHE A 257 -1.12 13.76 7.90
CA PHE A 257 -2.55 13.54 7.78
C PHE A 257 -3.02 12.37 8.65
N PHE A 258 -2.31 11.23 8.65
CA PHE A 258 -2.66 10.08 9.48
C PHE A 258 -2.56 10.40 10.98
N GLN A 259 -1.55 11.16 11.39
CA GLN A 259 -1.42 11.63 12.78
C GLN A 259 -2.57 12.55 13.19
N THR A 260 -3.05 13.42 12.29
CA THR A 260 -4.21 14.27 12.51
C THR A 260 -5.47 13.44 12.80
N LEU A 261 -5.67 12.34 12.03
CA LEU A 261 -6.76 11.39 12.28
C LEU A 261 -6.64 10.64 13.61
N LEU A 262 -5.40 10.33 14.04
CA LEU A 262 -5.15 9.68 15.33
C LEU A 262 -5.47 10.60 16.50
N ARG A 263 -5.21 11.91 16.37
CA ARG A 263 -5.56 12.92 17.38
C ARG A 263 -7.05 13.25 17.44
N GLY A 264 -7.85 12.72 16.50
CA GLY A 264 -9.28 13.01 16.43
C GLY A 264 -9.59 14.45 16.05
N GLU A 265 -8.68 15.13 15.37
CA GLU A 265 -8.89 16.51 14.94
C GLU A 265 -10.02 16.60 13.90
N ASN A 266 -10.87 17.62 14.06
CA ASN A 266 -11.92 17.87 13.08
C ASN A 266 -11.29 18.47 11.80
N LEU A 267 -11.37 17.72 10.71
CA LEU A 267 -10.83 18.11 9.42
C LEU A 267 -11.86 18.79 8.51
N GLY A 268 -13.04 19.11 9.03
CA GLY A 268 -14.04 19.95 8.34
C GLY A 268 -14.87 19.23 7.27
N TYR A 269 -15.06 17.90 7.40
CA TYR A 269 -15.97 17.13 6.54
C TYR A 269 -16.98 16.32 7.35
#